data_ee78f899fa863a07cce38f6236dfc5de
#
_entry.id   ee78f899fa863a07cce38f6236dfc5de
#
_cell.length_a   1.000
_cell.length_b   1.000
_cell.length_c   1.000
_cell.angle_alpha   90.00
_cell.angle_beta   90.00
_cell.angle_gamma   90.00
#
_symmetry.space_group_name_H-M   'P 1'
#
loop_
_entity.id
_entity.type
_entity.pdbx_description
1 polymer ?
#
loop_
_entity_poly.entity_id
_entity_poly.type
_entity_poly.pdbx_seq_one_letter_code
_entity_poly.pdbx_strand_id
1 'polypeptide(L)'
;MIYQYLDKTPEFAAPFNGWVADSARVIGDVYLGHKANVWFGAVIRGDNERIHIGDYSNVQENSVIHTDAGIEVKIGNYVTIGHLAMLHGCEVGENSLIGIGAVV
;
A
#
# COMPACT_ATOMS: atom_id res chain seq x y z
N MET A 1 -11.56 3.30 -2.01
CA MET A 1 -12.48 2.99 -0.91
C MET A 1 -11.81 2.17 0.17
N ILE A 2 -12.22 2.38 1.40
CA ILE A 2 -11.63 1.73 2.58
C ILE A 2 -12.55 0.62 3.05
N TYR A 3 -12.01 -0.59 3.25
CA TYR A 3 -12.79 -1.75 3.64
C TYR A 3 -12.24 -2.41 4.89
N GLN A 4 -13.12 -2.76 5.82
CA GLN A 4 -12.79 -3.63 6.94
C GLN A 4 -12.73 -5.08 6.45
N TYR A 5 -11.75 -5.84 6.95
CA TYR A 5 -11.69 -7.29 6.75
C TYR A 5 -11.56 -7.96 8.11
N LEU A 6 -12.55 -8.78 8.47
CA LEU A 6 -12.69 -9.34 9.82
C LEU A 6 -12.67 -8.19 10.85
N ASP A 7 -11.74 -8.20 11.80
CA ASP A 7 -11.61 -7.16 12.82
C ASP A 7 -10.60 -6.07 12.45
N LYS A 8 -10.06 -6.10 11.24
CA LYS A 8 -9.02 -5.16 10.79
C LYS A 8 -9.58 -4.12 9.85
N THR A 9 -9.33 -2.86 10.16
CA THR A 9 -9.69 -1.70 9.34
C THR A 9 -8.41 -0.93 9.02
N PRO A 10 -8.23 -0.44 7.80
CA PRO A 10 -7.06 0.36 7.47
C PRO A 10 -6.87 1.53 8.43
N GLU A 11 -5.63 1.74 8.83
CA GLU A 11 -5.21 2.80 9.74
C GLU A 11 -4.41 3.85 8.98
N PHE A 12 -4.51 5.09 9.43
CA PHE A 12 -3.85 6.22 8.82
C PHE A 12 -3.01 6.94 9.85
N ALA A 13 -1.87 7.49 9.44
CA ALA A 13 -1.09 8.38 10.28
C ALA A 13 -1.95 9.57 10.75
N ALA A 14 -1.63 10.14 11.88
CA ALA A 14 -2.32 11.32 12.43
C ALA A 14 -1.31 12.45 12.63
N PRO A 15 -1.32 13.51 11.78
CA PRO A 15 -2.22 13.72 10.65
C PRO A 15 -1.84 12.86 9.43
N PHE A 16 -2.83 12.46 8.65
CA PHE A 16 -2.59 11.71 7.43
C PHE A 16 -2.12 12.64 6.30
N ASN A 17 -2.93 13.65 6.00
CA ASN A 17 -2.66 14.65 4.94
C ASN A 17 -2.25 14.04 3.60
N GLY A 18 -2.58 12.79 3.36
CA GLY A 18 -2.34 12.10 2.10
C GLY A 18 -3.60 12.05 1.26
N TRP A 19 -3.67 11.07 0.36
CA TRP A 19 -4.80 10.96 -0.54
C TRP A 19 -5.01 9.53 -1.00
N VAL A 20 -6.27 9.10 -1.03
CA VAL A 20 -6.65 7.80 -1.56
C VAL A 20 -7.74 8.02 -2.59
N ALA A 21 -7.48 7.61 -3.83
CA ALA A 21 -8.46 7.73 -4.90
C ALA A 21 -9.73 6.95 -4.55
N ASP A 22 -10.89 7.47 -4.95
CA ASP A 22 -12.17 6.83 -4.68
C ASP A 22 -12.28 5.45 -5.35
N SER A 23 -11.58 5.23 -6.46
CA SER A 23 -11.55 3.94 -7.14
C SER A 23 -10.47 3.00 -6.62
N ALA A 24 -9.59 3.44 -5.73
CA ALA A 24 -8.64 2.56 -5.06
C ALA A 24 -9.37 1.72 -4.01
N ARG A 25 -8.82 0.54 -3.73
CA ARG A 25 -9.38 -0.36 -2.70
C ARG A 25 -8.31 -0.64 -1.67
N VAL A 26 -8.53 -0.22 -0.43
CA VAL A 26 -7.62 -0.45 0.70
C VAL A 26 -8.38 -1.31 1.70
N ILE A 27 -7.90 -2.52 1.94
CA ILE A 27 -8.67 -3.57 2.60
C ILE A 27 -7.89 -4.14 3.76
N GLY A 28 -8.49 -4.17 4.95
CA GLY A 28 -7.99 -4.93 6.09
C GLY A 28 -6.81 -4.29 6.82
N ASP A 29 -5.83 -5.09 7.15
CA ASP A 29 -4.69 -4.69 7.98
C ASP A 29 -3.66 -3.91 7.17
N VAL A 30 -3.95 -2.64 6.92
CA VAL A 30 -3.11 -1.73 6.14
C VAL A 30 -2.86 -0.48 6.96
N TYR A 31 -1.62 0.00 6.97
CA TYR A 31 -1.27 1.30 7.53
C TYR A 31 -0.75 2.21 6.43
N LEU A 32 -1.31 3.41 6.34
CA LEU A 32 -0.86 4.44 5.40
C LEU A 32 -0.21 5.58 6.18
N GLY A 33 1.05 5.84 5.86
CA GLY A 33 1.85 6.88 6.51
C GLY A 33 1.43 8.29 6.14
N HIS A 34 2.06 9.25 6.79
CA HIS A 34 1.82 10.68 6.56
C HIS A 34 2.09 11.03 5.10
N LYS A 35 1.13 11.67 4.45
CA LYS A 35 1.20 12.08 3.04
C LYS A 35 1.41 10.92 2.05
N ALA A 36 1.13 9.69 2.46
CA ALA A 36 1.07 8.60 1.51
C ALA A 36 -0.09 8.82 0.55
N ASN A 37 0.05 8.36 -0.68
CA ASN A 37 -1.03 8.52 -1.66
C ASN A 37 -1.19 7.28 -2.51
N VAL A 38 -2.46 6.96 -2.78
CA VAL A 38 -2.87 5.73 -3.48
C VAL A 38 -3.77 6.15 -4.64
N TRP A 39 -3.40 5.72 -5.83
CA TRP A 39 -3.98 6.25 -7.06
C TRP A 39 -5.06 5.33 -7.63
N PHE A 40 -5.68 5.77 -8.72
CA PHE A 40 -6.88 5.16 -9.27
C PHE A 40 -6.68 3.67 -9.58
N GLY A 41 -7.62 2.85 -9.15
CA GLY A 41 -7.64 1.42 -9.45
C GLY A 41 -6.62 0.57 -8.67
N ALA A 42 -5.78 1.17 -7.83
CA ALA A 42 -4.85 0.39 -7.03
C ALA A 42 -5.59 -0.44 -5.99
N VAL A 43 -5.06 -1.62 -5.66
CA VAL A 43 -5.63 -2.51 -4.65
C VAL A 43 -4.56 -2.87 -3.63
N ILE A 44 -4.81 -2.55 -2.38
CA ILE A 44 -3.93 -2.89 -1.26
C ILE A 44 -4.74 -3.77 -0.32
N ARG A 45 -4.41 -5.06 -0.29
CA ARG A 45 -5.22 -6.04 0.44
C ARG A 45 -4.39 -6.72 1.53
N GLY A 46 -4.60 -6.26 2.78
CA GLY A 46 -3.95 -6.84 3.96
C GLY A 46 -4.89 -7.81 4.66
N ASP A 47 -5.14 -8.96 4.04
CA ASP A 47 -6.05 -9.97 4.56
C ASP A 47 -5.36 -11.14 5.26
N ASN A 48 -4.04 -11.24 5.16
CA ASN A 48 -3.25 -12.25 5.88
C ASN A 48 -2.34 -11.61 6.91
N GLU A 49 -1.48 -10.69 6.48
CA GLU A 49 -0.54 -9.96 7.33
C GLU A 49 -0.64 -8.47 7.01
N ARG A 50 0.02 -7.65 7.85
CA ARG A 50 -0.01 -6.20 7.69
C ARG A 50 0.71 -5.74 6.44
N ILE A 51 0.15 -4.71 5.79
CA ILE A 51 0.83 -3.92 4.76
C ILE A 51 1.09 -2.54 5.35
N HIS A 52 2.36 -2.15 5.42
CA HIS A 52 2.77 -0.84 5.90
C HIS A 52 3.28 -0.01 4.73
N ILE A 53 2.63 1.10 4.46
CA ILE A 53 3.06 2.08 3.45
C ILE A 53 3.64 3.28 4.20
N GLY A 54 4.92 3.57 3.98
CA GLY A 54 5.63 4.62 4.68
C GLY A 54 5.21 6.03 4.28
N ASP A 55 5.77 7.01 4.98
CA ASP A 55 5.48 8.42 4.76
C ASP A 55 5.93 8.85 3.38
N TYR A 56 5.15 9.71 2.72
CA TYR A 56 5.46 10.28 1.41
C TYR A 56 5.63 9.24 0.31
N SER A 57 5.17 8.02 0.53
CA SER A 57 5.22 6.96 -0.48
C SER A 57 3.96 6.95 -1.31
N ASN A 58 4.05 6.45 -2.54
CA ASN A 58 2.89 6.41 -3.42
C ASN A 58 2.73 5.03 -4.05
N VAL A 59 1.47 4.67 -4.26
CA VAL A 59 1.08 3.46 -4.98
C VAL A 59 0.28 3.94 -6.19
N GLN A 60 0.86 3.78 -7.36
CA GLN A 60 0.28 4.35 -8.57
C GLN A 60 -0.78 3.46 -9.19
N GLU A 61 -1.36 3.95 -10.30
CA GLU A 61 -2.57 3.36 -10.89
C GLU A 61 -2.45 1.87 -11.16
N ASN A 62 -3.48 1.15 -10.76
CA ASN A 62 -3.69 -0.27 -11.05
C ASN A 62 -2.60 -1.20 -10.50
N SER A 63 -1.84 -0.75 -9.51
CA SER A 63 -0.89 -1.60 -8.80
C SER A 63 -1.63 -2.44 -7.76
N VAL A 64 -1.08 -3.62 -7.45
CA VAL A 64 -1.64 -4.53 -6.46
C VAL A 64 -0.60 -4.86 -5.43
N ILE A 65 -0.96 -4.73 -4.15
CA ILE A 65 -0.10 -5.12 -3.03
C ILE A 65 -0.87 -6.11 -2.17
N HIS A 66 -0.25 -7.26 -1.93
CA HIS A 66 -0.88 -8.35 -1.19
C HIS A 66 0.13 -9.02 -0.25
N THR A 67 -0.36 -9.70 0.77
CA THR A 67 0.45 -10.43 1.74
C THR A 67 0.15 -11.92 1.70
N ASP A 68 1.14 -12.73 2.13
CA ASP A 68 0.92 -14.13 2.45
C ASP A 68 0.90 -14.31 3.95
N ALA A 69 0.35 -15.43 4.42
CA ALA A 69 0.38 -15.77 5.83
C ALA A 69 1.83 -15.82 6.33
N GLY A 70 2.13 -15.08 7.39
CA GLY A 70 3.46 -15.00 7.98
C GLY A 70 4.43 -14.05 7.28
N ILE A 71 4.04 -13.43 6.17
CA ILE A 71 4.93 -12.55 5.40
C ILE A 71 4.25 -11.20 5.16
N GLU A 72 4.68 -10.19 5.91
CA GLU A 72 4.19 -8.82 5.78
C GLU A 72 4.72 -8.16 4.51
N VAL A 73 4.11 -7.03 4.15
CA VAL A 73 4.69 -6.08 3.19
C VAL A 73 5.07 -4.83 3.94
N LYS A 74 6.33 -4.41 3.80
CA LYS A 74 6.83 -3.18 4.40
C LYS A 74 7.39 -2.29 3.31
N ILE A 75 6.71 -1.20 3.04
CA ILE A 75 7.15 -0.18 2.10
C ILE A 75 7.69 0.98 2.93
N GLY A 76 8.95 1.35 2.71
CA GLY A 76 9.59 2.44 3.43
C GLY A 76 9.04 3.81 3.06
N ASN A 77 9.72 4.86 3.55
CA ASN A 77 9.35 6.23 3.25
C ASN A 77 9.89 6.65 1.88
N TYR A 78 9.21 7.59 1.23
CA TYR A 78 9.64 8.17 -0.05
C TYR A 78 9.82 7.10 -1.14
N VAL A 79 8.96 6.08 -1.15
CA VAL A 79 8.99 5.02 -2.15
C VAL A 79 7.96 5.30 -3.23
N THR A 80 8.36 5.10 -4.48
CA THR A 80 7.45 5.15 -5.62
C THR A 80 7.15 3.73 -6.09
N ILE A 81 5.90 3.32 -6.03
CA ILE A 81 5.44 2.08 -6.65
C ILE A 81 4.80 2.47 -7.99
N GLY A 82 5.48 2.13 -9.08
CA GLY A 82 5.02 2.50 -10.42
C GLY A 82 3.70 1.86 -10.81
N HIS A 83 3.15 2.31 -11.93
CA HIS A 83 1.86 1.83 -12.43
C HIS A 83 1.92 0.32 -12.73
N LEU A 84 0.82 -0.39 -12.50
CA LEU A 84 0.68 -1.81 -12.89
C LEU A 84 1.73 -2.72 -12.24
N ALA A 85 2.29 -2.33 -11.11
CA ALA A 85 3.23 -3.17 -10.38
C ALA A 85 2.48 -4.16 -9.49
N MET A 86 3.10 -5.29 -9.21
CA MET A 86 2.56 -6.31 -8.30
C MET A 86 3.59 -6.59 -7.23
N LEU A 87 3.25 -6.27 -5.98
CA LEU A 87 4.09 -6.56 -4.82
C LEU A 87 3.39 -7.57 -3.92
N HIS A 88 4.12 -8.59 -3.51
CA HIS A 88 3.55 -9.69 -2.76
C HIS A 88 4.55 -10.16 -1.71
N GLY A 89 4.24 -10.01 -0.42
CA GLY A 89 5.08 -10.44 0.68
C GLY A 89 6.53 -10.00 0.52
N CYS A 90 6.82 -8.71 0.71
CA CYS A 90 8.16 -8.18 0.44
C CYS A 90 8.47 -6.95 1.30
N GLU A 91 9.72 -6.55 1.28
CA GLU A 91 10.16 -5.31 1.93
C GLU A 91 10.84 -4.42 0.90
N VAL A 92 10.46 -3.14 0.87
CA VAL A 92 11.04 -2.16 -0.04
C VAL A 92 11.65 -1.05 0.81
N GLY A 93 12.94 -0.82 0.66
CA GLY A 93 13.68 0.18 1.44
C GLY A 93 13.33 1.61 1.06
N GLU A 94 13.70 2.55 1.93
CA GLU A 94 13.46 3.98 1.70
C GLU A 94 14.03 4.45 0.38
N ASN A 95 13.37 5.44 -0.23
CA ASN A 95 13.82 6.11 -1.44
C ASN A 95 13.94 5.20 -2.67
N SER A 96 13.26 4.04 -2.64
CA SER A 96 13.28 3.10 -3.76
C SER A 96 12.24 3.45 -4.80
N LEU A 97 12.48 3.00 -6.02
CA LEU A 97 11.51 3.08 -7.10
C LEU A 97 11.26 1.68 -7.65
N ILE A 98 10.01 1.24 -7.58
CA ILE A 98 9.56 0.02 -8.23
C ILE A 98 9.03 0.41 -9.60
N GLY A 99 9.66 -0.11 -10.64
CA GLY A 99 9.35 0.30 -12.01
C GLY A 99 7.97 -0.13 -12.46
N ILE A 100 7.51 0.50 -13.54
CA ILE A 100 6.20 0.22 -14.16
C ILE A 100 6.14 -1.27 -14.54
N GLY A 101 5.05 -1.93 -14.14
CA GLY A 101 4.80 -3.31 -14.49
C GLY A 101 5.69 -4.34 -13.78
N ALA A 102 6.46 -3.92 -12.79
CA ALA A 102 7.33 -4.85 -12.06
C ALA A 102 6.51 -5.88 -11.27
N VAL A 103 7.05 -7.08 -11.16
CA VAL A 103 6.51 -8.14 -10.30
C VAL A 103 7.57 -8.48 -9.27
N VAL A 104 7.21 -8.29 -8.01
CA VAL A 104 8.16 -8.43 -6.90
C VAL A 104 7.74 -9.59 -6.00
#